data_a1c50f12f104eb7dd412ad8978ba361d
#
_entry.id   a1c50f12f104eb7dd412ad8978ba361d
#
_cell.length_a   1.000
_cell.length_b   1.000
_cell.length_c   1.000
_cell.angle_alpha   90.00
_cell.angle_beta   90.00
_cell.angle_gamma   90.00
#
_symmetry.space_group_name_H-M   'P 1'
#
loop_
_entity.id
_entity.type
_entity.pdbx_description
1 polymer ?
#
loop_
_entity_poly.entity_id
_entity_poly.type
_entity_poly.pdbx_seq_one_letter_code
_entity_poly.pdbx_strand_id
1 'polypeptide(L)'
;MSEITNRKRDHIEIGLKHDVSMKIPSGYEQYSFIHQALPEMALEDVSLETTFLGKKIGAPLLISSMTGGGGQAETINRHLGEAAQALRLPMAVGSQRVIFEHPEVLPSFKVARDAAPDVPIFGNMGAVQLNYGITVKHIKEAVAFIDGDGLFFHLNPLQEVVQTGGDTNFRGLLDQIEEVTQNVDFPILVKEVGCGIAPQLAVELERRGVRAIDISGAGGTSWASIEALRATDPRKRRLGEVFSNWGIPSALSLKLCREALPEGYPLIASGGIRTGLDVAKAIALGADMAAFAMPLLAPATKSTQAVIDFLTQIMDEIRVAMFLAGARTIDQLKNTPLLIGGQTPNTLKD
;
A
#
# COMPACT_ATOMS: atom_id res chain seq x y z
N MET A 1 10.47 27.34 -4.71
CA MET A 1 9.99 25.95 -4.56
C MET A 1 9.08 25.66 -5.74
N SER A 2 9.23 24.52 -6.38
CA SER A 2 8.39 24.15 -7.53
C SER A 2 6.95 23.85 -7.09
N GLU A 3 6.02 23.87 -8.05
CA GLU A 3 4.61 23.53 -7.82
C GLU A 3 4.48 22.10 -7.24
N ILE A 4 5.30 21.15 -7.72
CA ILE A 4 5.31 19.76 -7.25
C ILE A 4 5.76 19.67 -5.78
N THR A 5 6.80 20.42 -5.38
CA THR A 5 7.29 20.44 -3.99
C THR A 5 6.24 21.03 -3.04
N ASN A 6 5.57 22.12 -3.46
CA ASN A 6 4.49 22.73 -2.69
C ASN A 6 3.30 21.76 -2.53
N ARG A 7 2.90 21.07 -3.61
CA ARG A 7 1.84 20.06 -3.59
C ARG A 7 2.12 18.93 -2.58
N LYS A 8 3.34 18.41 -2.56
CA LYS A 8 3.72 17.34 -1.62
C LYS A 8 3.65 17.80 -0.16
N ARG A 9 4.05 19.04 0.11
CA ARG A 9 3.90 19.63 1.45
C ARG A 9 2.43 19.75 1.85
N ASP A 10 1.58 20.26 0.94
CA ASP A 10 0.14 20.40 1.17
C ASP A 10 -0.52 19.05 1.46
N HIS A 11 -0.14 17.98 0.74
CA HIS A 11 -0.65 16.61 0.98
C HIS A 11 -0.35 16.12 2.39
N ILE A 12 0.88 16.35 2.90
CA ILE A 12 1.26 16.00 4.27
C ILE A 12 0.43 16.83 5.26
N GLU A 13 0.37 18.14 5.06
CA GLU A 13 -0.32 19.05 5.97
C GLU A 13 -1.82 18.76 6.05
N ILE A 14 -2.48 18.53 4.91
CA ILE A 14 -3.89 18.17 4.85
C ILE A 14 -4.13 16.83 5.54
N GLY A 15 -3.30 15.82 5.26
CA GLY A 15 -3.41 14.50 5.89
C GLY A 15 -3.24 14.52 7.42
N LEU A 16 -2.46 15.47 7.94
CA LEU A 16 -2.27 15.63 9.39
C LEU A 16 -3.37 16.45 10.07
N LYS A 17 -3.97 17.42 9.36
CA LYS A 17 -4.88 18.41 9.96
C LYS A 17 -6.36 18.17 9.68
N HIS A 18 -6.70 17.39 8.65
CA HIS A 18 -8.08 17.18 8.22
C HIS A 18 -8.43 15.70 8.21
N ASP A 19 -9.70 15.40 8.53
CA ASP A 19 -10.25 14.07 8.26
C ASP A 19 -10.55 13.94 6.77
N VAL A 20 -9.68 13.18 6.10
CA VAL A 20 -9.78 12.87 4.68
C VAL A 20 -10.17 11.41 4.45
N SER A 21 -10.70 10.75 5.47
CA SER A 21 -11.19 9.37 5.38
C SER A 21 -12.44 9.28 4.52
N MET A 22 -12.55 8.22 3.74
CA MET A 22 -13.80 7.86 3.10
C MET A 22 -14.86 7.51 4.15
N LYS A 23 -16.10 7.85 3.87
CA LYS A 23 -17.25 7.50 4.74
C LYS A 23 -17.80 6.11 4.47
N ILE A 24 -17.44 5.50 3.35
CA ILE A 24 -17.76 4.09 3.08
C ILE A 24 -16.79 3.20 3.84
N PRO A 25 -17.27 2.05 4.37
CA PRO A 25 -16.44 1.11 5.10
C PRO A 25 -15.48 0.35 4.17
N SER A 26 -14.39 -0.18 4.74
CA SER A 26 -13.42 -1.00 4.01
C SER A 26 -13.93 -2.40 3.67
N GLY A 27 -14.96 -2.86 4.38
CA GLY A 27 -15.60 -4.17 4.22
C GLY A 27 -15.04 -5.26 5.14
N TYR A 28 -13.89 -5.06 5.83
CA TYR A 28 -13.35 -6.04 6.77
C TYR A 28 -14.24 -6.23 8.01
N GLU A 29 -15.07 -5.28 8.36
CA GLU A 29 -16.06 -5.38 9.46
C GLU A 29 -17.14 -6.43 9.21
N GLN A 30 -17.34 -6.87 7.96
CA GLN A 30 -18.31 -7.91 7.59
C GLN A 30 -17.80 -9.34 7.89
N TYR A 31 -16.49 -9.48 8.17
CA TYR A 31 -15.84 -10.75 8.41
C TYR A 31 -15.49 -10.94 9.87
N SER A 32 -15.60 -12.17 10.36
CA SER A 32 -15.21 -12.55 11.72
C SER A 32 -14.54 -13.90 11.71
N PHE A 33 -13.54 -14.11 12.59
CA PHE A 33 -12.96 -15.40 12.82
C PHE A 33 -13.90 -16.29 13.66
N ILE A 34 -13.78 -17.60 13.45
CA ILE A 34 -14.39 -18.59 14.36
C ILE A 34 -13.49 -18.67 15.59
N HIS A 35 -14.03 -18.28 16.74
CA HIS A 35 -13.29 -18.25 17.99
C HIS A 35 -12.91 -19.67 18.46
N GLN A 36 -11.63 -19.90 18.71
CA GLN A 36 -11.11 -21.10 19.34
C GLN A 36 -11.02 -20.89 20.86
N ALA A 37 -12.04 -21.35 21.59
CA ALA A 37 -12.06 -21.21 23.06
C ALA A 37 -10.94 -22.00 23.76
N LEU A 38 -10.39 -23.02 23.09
CA LEU A 38 -9.23 -23.80 23.50
C LEU A 38 -8.27 -23.95 22.33
N PRO A 39 -7.34 -23.00 22.12
CA PRO A 39 -6.48 -22.99 20.93
C PRO A 39 -5.35 -24.03 20.95
N GLU A 40 -5.13 -24.73 22.08
CA GLU A 40 -4.10 -25.79 22.24
C GLU A 40 -2.69 -25.32 21.84
N MET A 41 -2.33 -24.07 22.17
CA MET A 41 -1.02 -23.48 21.96
C MET A 41 -0.76 -22.35 22.97
N ALA A 42 0.51 -21.96 23.16
CA ALA A 42 0.88 -20.74 23.86
C ALA A 42 0.90 -19.55 22.88
N LEU A 43 0.74 -18.33 23.39
CA LEU A 43 0.79 -17.11 22.54
C LEU A 43 2.17 -16.94 21.89
N GLU A 44 3.22 -17.38 22.56
CA GLU A 44 4.62 -17.37 22.12
C GLU A 44 4.89 -18.32 20.93
N ASP A 45 4.02 -19.31 20.70
CA ASP A 45 4.11 -20.22 19.53
C ASP A 45 3.70 -19.54 18.23
N VAL A 46 3.07 -18.34 18.30
CA VAL A 46 2.59 -17.63 17.12
C VAL A 46 3.73 -16.86 16.45
N SER A 47 4.07 -17.24 15.23
CA SER A 47 5.07 -16.57 14.39
C SER A 47 4.40 -15.72 13.31
N LEU A 48 4.83 -14.45 13.22
CA LEU A 48 4.45 -13.53 12.12
C LEU A 48 5.44 -13.57 10.96
N GLU A 49 6.58 -14.25 11.10
CA GLU A 49 7.58 -14.32 10.02
C GLU A 49 6.97 -14.95 8.77
N THR A 50 7.28 -14.33 7.63
CA THR A 50 6.83 -14.80 6.33
C THR A 50 7.85 -14.44 5.25
N THR A 51 7.51 -14.71 3.99
CA THR A 51 8.37 -14.42 2.84
C THR A 51 7.58 -13.56 1.85
N PHE A 52 8.21 -12.48 1.36
CA PHE A 52 7.66 -11.64 0.30
C PHE A 52 8.68 -11.49 -0.83
N LEU A 53 8.29 -11.84 -2.06
CA LEU A 53 9.15 -11.83 -3.25
C LEU A 53 10.51 -12.53 -3.02
N GLY A 54 10.51 -13.67 -2.32
CA GLY A 54 11.69 -14.46 -2.00
C GLY A 54 12.54 -13.96 -0.84
N LYS A 55 12.18 -12.84 -0.20
CA LYS A 55 12.89 -12.29 0.97
C LYS A 55 12.13 -12.58 2.27
N LYS A 56 12.83 -13.05 3.31
CA LYS A 56 12.26 -13.23 4.66
C LYS A 56 12.00 -11.88 5.30
N ILE A 57 10.83 -11.70 5.90
CA ILE A 57 10.37 -10.50 6.58
C ILE A 57 9.78 -10.83 7.96
N GLY A 58 9.79 -9.85 8.88
CA GLY A 58 9.40 -10.04 10.28
C GLY A 58 7.90 -10.19 10.51
N ALA A 59 7.07 -9.66 9.62
CA ALA A 59 5.61 -9.76 9.66
C ALA A 59 5.03 -9.50 8.26
N PRO A 60 3.78 -9.90 7.97
CA PRO A 60 3.13 -9.66 6.67
C PRO A 60 2.68 -8.19 6.51
N LEU A 61 3.59 -7.26 6.77
CA LEU A 61 3.34 -5.82 6.77
C LEU A 61 4.27 -5.10 5.79
N LEU A 62 3.75 -4.08 5.09
CA LEU A 62 4.49 -3.20 4.20
C LEU A 62 4.27 -1.73 4.63
N ILE A 63 5.35 -0.98 4.80
CA ILE A 63 5.29 0.48 4.90
C ILE A 63 5.09 1.02 3.49
N SER A 64 3.85 1.42 3.16
CA SER A 64 3.48 1.83 1.82
C SER A 64 4.00 3.21 1.45
N SER A 65 4.02 3.49 0.16
CA SER A 65 4.48 4.76 -0.43
C SER A 65 3.72 5.97 0.12
N MET A 66 4.41 6.94 0.68
CA MET A 66 3.79 8.17 1.20
C MET A 66 4.40 9.43 0.61
N THR A 67 5.65 9.73 0.89
CA THR A 67 6.26 11.02 0.59
C THR A 67 7.68 10.90 0.05
N GLY A 68 8.22 12.03 -0.40
CA GLY A 68 9.57 12.25 -0.90
C GLY A 68 9.61 13.57 -1.68
N GLY A 69 10.76 14.21 -1.80
CA GLY A 69 10.94 15.37 -2.65
C GLY A 69 10.91 16.72 -1.95
N GLY A 70 11.30 16.78 -0.69
CA GLY A 70 11.56 18.05 0.03
C GLY A 70 10.78 18.22 1.33
N GLY A 71 11.05 19.31 2.05
CA GLY A 71 10.45 19.60 3.34
C GLY A 71 10.77 18.54 4.41
N GLN A 72 9.75 18.08 5.12
CA GLN A 72 9.89 17.04 6.15
C GLN A 72 10.05 15.61 5.59
N ALA A 73 10.01 15.43 4.26
CA ALA A 73 9.99 14.11 3.65
C ALA A 73 11.25 13.28 3.98
N GLU A 74 12.42 13.91 4.08
CA GLU A 74 13.66 13.23 4.47
C GLU A 74 13.56 12.68 5.90
N THR A 75 13.11 13.49 6.86
CA THR A 75 12.92 13.07 8.24
C THR A 75 11.89 11.93 8.34
N ILE A 76 10.76 12.07 7.65
CA ILE A 76 9.72 11.04 7.61
C ILE A 76 10.28 9.73 7.05
N ASN A 77 10.95 9.76 5.89
CA ASN A 77 11.50 8.57 5.27
C ASN A 77 12.63 7.94 6.10
N ARG A 78 13.41 8.73 6.85
CA ARG A 78 14.40 8.22 7.80
C ARG A 78 13.72 7.45 8.93
N HIS A 79 12.74 8.03 9.61
CA HIS A 79 12.02 7.37 10.70
C HIS A 79 11.31 6.09 10.23
N LEU A 80 10.71 6.11 9.03
CA LEU A 80 10.09 4.92 8.44
C LEU A 80 11.12 3.85 8.10
N GLY A 81 12.28 4.23 7.52
CA GLY A 81 13.37 3.32 7.19
C GLY A 81 13.97 2.66 8.43
N GLU A 82 14.29 3.46 9.46
CA GLU A 82 14.82 2.93 10.73
C GLU A 82 13.85 1.95 11.40
N ALA A 83 12.52 2.23 11.35
CA ALA A 83 11.50 1.32 11.86
C ALA A 83 11.37 0.07 10.98
N ALA A 84 11.43 0.21 9.65
CA ALA A 84 11.46 -0.91 8.72
C ALA A 84 12.62 -1.87 9.01
N GLN A 85 13.82 -1.32 9.20
CA GLN A 85 15.02 -2.08 9.56
C GLN A 85 14.84 -2.81 10.90
N ALA A 86 14.40 -2.09 11.94
CA ALA A 86 14.24 -2.66 13.28
C ALA A 86 13.25 -3.81 13.34
N LEU A 87 12.15 -3.72 12.58
CA LEU A 87 11.07 -4.71 12.54
C LEU A 87 11.20 -5.70 11.38
N ARG A 88 12.23 -5.56 10.55
CA ARG A 88 12.47 -6.37 9.33
C ARG A 88 11.27 -6.33 8.38
N LEU A 89 10.74 -5.15 8.11
CA LEU A 89 9.60 -4.93 7.24
C LEU A 89 10.03 -4.29 5.91
N PRO A 90 9.42 -4.64 4.77
CA PRO A 90 9.63 -3.94 3.52
C PRO A 90 9.03 -2.52 3.58
N MET A 91 9.61 -1.61 2.78
CA MET A 91 9.14 -0.22 2.66
C MET A 91 9.13 0.22 1.20
N ALA A 92 8.17 1.07 0.83
CA ALA A 92 8.15 1.77 -0.45
C ALA A 92 8.21 3.29 -0.24
N VAL A 93 9.06 3.97 -1.02
CA VAL A 93 9.17 5.45 -0.99
C VAL A 93 8.02 6.10 -1.77
N GLY A 94 7.79 7.39 -1.57
CA GLY A 94 6.83 8.16 -2.36
C GLY A 94 7.26 8.36 -3.81
N SER A 95 6.37 8.89 -4.66
CA SER A 95 6.63 9.09 -6.09
C SER A 95 7.94 9.83 -6.36
N GLN A 96 8.82 9.20 -7.15
CA GLN A 96 10.16 9.68 -7.49
C GLN A 96 10.18 10.60 -8.72
N ARG A 97 9.05 10.85 -9.39
CA ARG A 97 8.98 11.74 -10.56
C ARG A 97 9.75 13.04 -10.34
N VAL A 98 9.61 13.63 -9.15
CA VAL A 98 10.23 14.92 -8.81
C VAL A 98 11.76 14.92 -8.91
N ILE A 99 12.43 13.76 -8.78
CA ILE A 99 13.89 13.67 -8.87
C ILE A 99 14.38 14.05 -10.26
N PHE A 100 13.61 13.73 -11.31
CA PHE A 100 13.99 14.02 -12.70
C PHE A 100 13.86 15.51 -13.06
N GLU A 101 13.01 16.24 -12.34
CA GLU A 101 12.86 17.69 -12.50
C GLU A 101 13.75 18.47 -11.50
N HIS A 102 14.00 17.87 -10.32
CA HIS A 102 14.67 18.45 -9.16
C HIS A 102 15.62 17.45 -8.53
N PRO A 103 16.81 17.19 -9.12
CA PRO A 103 17.75 16.19 -8.60
C PRO A 103 18.22 16.46 -7.15
N GLU A 104 18.18 17.69 -6.70
CA GLU A 104 18.56 18.10 -5.35
C GLU A 104 17.69 17.47 -4.24
N VAL A 105 16.51 16.94 -4.58
CA VAL A 105 15.64 16.27 -3.60
C VAL A 105 15.96 14.79 -3.40
N LEU A 106 16.88 14.21 -4.17
CA LEU A 106 17.27 12.81 -4.09
C LEU A 106 17.58 12.32 -2.66
N PRO A 107 18.29 13.07 -1.79
CA PRO A 107 18.56 12.64 -0.43
C PRO A 107 17.30 12.26 0.36
N SER A 108 16.17 12.94 0.12
CA SER A 108 14.90 12.66 0.80
C SER A 108 14.28 11.29 0.45
N PHE A 109 14.76 10.62 -0.59
CA PHE A 109 14.38 9.26 -0.97
C PHE A 109 15.46 8.26 -0.58
N LYS A 110 16.73 8.58 -0.87
CA LYS A 110 17.87 7.68 -0.61
C LYS A 110 18.02 7.36 0.88
N VAL A 111 17.67 8.30 1.76
CA VAL A 111 17.71 8.12 3.22
C VAL A 111 16.92 6.87 3.68
N ALA A 112 15.91 6.40 2.94
CA ALA A 112 15.19 5.18 3.26
C ALA A 112 16.10 3.95 3.19
N ARG A 113 16.90 3.81 2.12
CA ARG A 113 17.90 2.74 1.99
C ARG A 113 19.03 2.90 3.00
N ASP A 114 19.54 4.12 3.18
CA ASP A 114 20.62 4.39 4.15
C ASP A 114 20.19 4.00 5.59
N ALA A 115 18.90 4.17 5.93
CA ALA A 115 18.33 3.80 7.22
C ALA A 115 17.90 2.31 7.32
N ALA A 116 17.70 1.65 6.20
CA ALA A 116 17.19 0.27 6.13
C ALA A 116 17.99 -0.56 5.10
N PRO A 117 19.27 -0.90 5.38
CA PRO A 117 20.13 -1.59 4.44
C PRO A 117 19.72 -3.03 4.13
N ASP A 118 19.06 -3.74 5.07
CA ASP A 118 18.86 -5.18 5.00
C ASP A 118 17.45 -5.60 4.58
N VAL A 119 16.50 -4.65 4.49
CA VAL A 119 15.11 -4.95 4.13
C VAL A 119 14.77 -4.50 2.70
N PRO A 120 13.74 -5.08 2.06
CA PRO A 120 13.32 -4.64 0.74
C PRO A 120 12.87 -3.19 0.73
N ILE A 121 13.47 -2.36 -0.13
CA ILE A 121 13.07 -0.97 -0.39
C ILE A 121 12.63 -0.84 -1.83
N PHE A 122 11.41 -0.34 -2.04
CA PHE A 122 10.83 -0.19 -3.37
C PHE A 122 10.73 1.28 -3.78
N GLY A 123 11.12 1.55 -5.02
CA GLY A 123 10.83 2.82 -5.68
C GLY A 123 9.33 2.98 -5.97
N ASN A 124 8.96 4.17 -6.43
CA ASN A 124 7.56 4.46 -6.79
C ASN A 124 7.47 5.48 -7.92
N MET A 125 6.59 5.20 -8.90
CA MET A 125 6.30 6.10 -10.02
C MET A 125 4.82 6.03 -10.39
N GLY A 126 4.24 7.15 -10.83
CA GLY A 126 2.90 7.12 -11.44
C GLY A 126 2.95 6.41 -12.79
N ALA A 127 2.10 5.39 -13.00
CA ALA A 127 2.06 4.71 -14.30
C ALA A 127 1.69 5.69 -15.43
N VAL A 128 0.81 6.65 -15.16
CA VAL A 128 0.41 7.68 -16.13
C VAL A 128 1.60 8.47 -16.67
N GLN A 129 2.71 8.56 -15.92
CA GLN A 129 3.90 9.29 -16.32
C GLN A 129 4.61 8.67 -17.53
N LEU A 130 4.38 7.39 -17.83
CA LEU A 130 4.84 6.75 -19.06
C LEU A 130 4.29 7.47 -20.30
N ASN A 131 3.07 8.01 -20.24
CA ASN A 131 2.49 8.85 -21.30
C ASN A 131 3.00 10.31 -21.29
N TYR A 132 3.83 10.69 -20.31
CA TYR A 132 4.33 12.06 -20.13
C TYR A 132 5.87 12.11 -20.06
N GLY A 133 6.53 11.22 -20.80
CA GLY A 133 7.97 11.26 -21.03
C GLY A 133 8.83 10.43 -20.07
N ILE A 134 8.26 9.74 -19.09
CA ILE A 134 8.99 8.72 -18.33
C ILE A 134 9.15 7.47 -19.20
N THR A 135 10.37 6.96 -19.27
CA THR A 135 10.75 5.79 -20.08
C THR A 135 11.33 4.68 -19.22
N VAL A 136 11.55 3.49 -19.79
CA VAL A 136 12.26 2.37 -19.14
C VAL A 136 13.58 2.82 -18.50
N LYS A 137 14.33 3.71 -19.17
CA LYS A 137 15.58 4.28 -18.63
C LYS A 137 15.34 5.01 -17.31
N HIS A 138 14.34 5.88 -17.25
CA HIS A 138 14.01 6.60 -16.03
C HIS A 138 13.55 5.66 -14.90
N ILE A 139 12.86 4.56 -15.24
CA ILE A 139 12.46 3.55 -14.24
C ILE A 139 13.69 2.84 -13.65
N LYS A 140 14.68 2.46 -14.49
CA LYS A 140 15.96 1.90 -14.02
C LYS A 140 16.70 2.90 -13.12
N GLU A 141 16.79 4.16 -13.54
CA GLU A 141 17.43 5.23 -12.77
C GLU A 141 16.71 5.45 -11.42
N ALA A 142 15.37 5.47 -11.38
CA ALA A 142 14.61 5.65 -10.16
C ALA A 142 14.92 4.57 -9.11
N VAL A 143 15.05 3.31 -9.52
CA VAL A 143 15.43 2.20 -8.63
C VAL A 143 16.89 2.33 -8.21
N ALA A 144 17.79 2.62 -9.16
CA ALA A 144 19.21 2.78 -8.87
C ALA A 144 19.52 3.95 -7.91
N PHE A 145 18.79 5.07 -8.00
CA PHE A 145 18.96 6.23 -7.14
C PHE A 145 18.80 5.94 -5.65
N ILE A 146 18.01 4.94 -5.32
CA ILE A 146 17.75 4.55 -3.93
C ILE A 146 18.31 3.16 -3.59
N ASP A 147 19.09 2.55 -4.48
CA ASP A 147 19.54 1.16 -4.35
C ASP A 147 18.36 0.23 -4.02
N GLY A 148 17.28 0.35 -4.80
CA GLY A 148 15.99 -0.28 -4.56
C GLY A 148 15.92 -1.73 -5.03
N ASP A 149 15.05 -2.52 -4.41
CA ASP A 149 14.81 -3.94 -4.74
C ASP A 149 13.71 -4.11 -5.81
N GLY A 150 13.08 -3.04 -6.28
CA GLY A 150 12.01 -3.03 -7.25
C GLY A 150 11.26 -1.70 -7.28
N LEU A 151 10.13 -1.65 -8.01
CA LEU A 151 9.38 -0.41 -8.17
C LEU A 151 7.88 -0.65 -8.17
N PHE A 152 7.15 0.18 -7.45
CA PHE A 152 5.69 0.30 -7.56
C PHE A 152 5.29 1.30 -8.64
N PHE A 153 4.49 0.87 -9.61
CA PHE A 153 3.64 1.80 -10.35
C PHE A 153 2.36 2.07 -9.56
N HIS A 154 2.06 3.33 -9.28
CA HIS A 154 0.75 3.68 -8.75
C HIS A 154 -0.22 4.09 -9.87
N LEU A 155 -1.46 3.64 -9.72
CA LEU A 155 -2.58 3.99 -10.58
C LEU A 155 -3.48 4.95 -9.81
N ASN A 156 -3.69 6.15 -10.33
CA ASN A 156 -4.41 7.22 -9.60
C ASN A 156 -5.36 8.04 -10.51
N PRO A 157 -6.19 7.39 -11.34
CA PRO A 157 -6.99 8.11 -12.33
C PRO A 157 -7.94 9.13 -11.71
N LEU A 158 -8.60 8.81 -10.60
CA LEU A 158 -9.49 9.74 -9.92
C LEU A 158 -8.72 10.96 -9.36
N GLN A 159 -7.59 10.73 -8.71
CA GLN A 159 -6.74 11.81 -8.21
C GLN A 159 -6.35 12.75 -9.33
N GLU A 160 -5.86 12.24 -10.46
CA GLU A 160 -5.41 13.04 -11.61
C GLU A 160 -6.56 13.85 -12.24
N VAL A 161 -7.76 13.29 -12.33
CA VAL A 161 -8.92 14.00 -12.85
C VAL A 161 -9.33 15.16 -11.95
N VAL A 162 -9.29 14.98 -10.62
CA VAL A 162 -9.69 16.01 -9.65
C VAL A 162 -8.59 17.06 -9.48
N GLN A 163 -7.33 16.64 -9.51
CA GLN A 163 -6.16 17.48 -9.30
C GLN A 163 -6.09 18.61 -10.33
N THR A 164 -5.74 19.82 -9.90
CA THR A 164 -5.40 20.91 -10.81
C THR A 164 -4.11 20.58 -11.56
N GLY A 165 -4.15 20.64 -12.90
CA GLY A 165 -3.00 20.26 -13.75
C GLY A 165 -2.67 18.75 -13.71
N GLY A 166 -3.64 17.89 -13.44
CA GLY A 166 -3.42 16.45 -13.41
C GLY A 166 -3.26 15.82 -14.78
N ASP A 167 -2.50 14.73 -14.82
CA ASP A 167 -2.12 13.98 -16.02
C ASP A 167 -3.20 12.90 -16.30
N THR A 168 -4.11 13.15 -17.23
CA THR A 168 -5.32 12.33 -17.43
C THR A 168 -5.31 11.41 -18.65
N ASN A 169 -4.20 11.31 -19.36
CA ASN A 169 -4.06 10.38 -20.47
C ASN A 169 -3.58 8.99 -20.01
N PHE A 170 -4.52 8.07 -19.82
CA PHE A 170 -4.27 6.68 -19.40
C PHE A 170 -4.29 5.68 -20.56
N ARG A 171 -4.25 6.12 -21.83
CA ARG A 171 -4.30 5.23 -22.99
C ARG A 171 -3.03 4.41 -23.13
N GLY A 172 -3.17 3.11 -23.44
CA GLY A 172 -2.04 2.23 -23.74
C GLY A 172 -1.08 1.94 -22.58
N LEU A 173 -1.44 2.29 -21.35
CA LEU A 173 -0.55 2.10 -20.19
C LEU A 173 -0.27 0.62 -19.89
N LEU A 174 -1.19 -0.29 -20.18
CA LEU A 174 -0.95 -1.72 -20.00
C LEU A 174 0.23 -2.21 -20.86
N ASP A 175 0.29 -1.79 -22.10
CA ASP A 175 1.36 -2.19 -23.03
C ASP A 175 2.68 -1.54 -22.63
N GLN A 176 2.67 -0.31 -22.15
CA GLN A 176 3.86 0.37 -21.63
C GLN A 176 4.37 -0.27 -20.32
N ILE A 177 3.46 -0.70 -19.43
CA ILE A 177 3.84 -1.46 -18.23
C ILE A 177 4.50 -2.78 -18.63
N GLU A 178 3.95 -3.48 -19.64
CA GLU A 178 4.54 -4.70 -20.19
C GLU A 178 5.94 -4.43 -20.76
N GLU A 179 6.12 -3.36 -21.54
CA GLU A 179 7.43 -2.96 -22.02
C GLU A 179 8.43 -2.76 -20.87
N VAL A 180 8.02 -2.12 -19.77
CA VAL A 180 8.87 -1.96 -18.59
C VAL A 180 9.20 -3.32 -17.98
N THR A 181 8.20 -4.17 -17.70
CA THR A 181 8.42 -5.48 -17.05
C THR A 181 9.35 -6.38 -17.84
N GLN A 182 9.33 -6.31 -19.17
CA GLN A 182 10.19 -7.09 -20.08
C GLN A 182 11.63 -6.55 -20.16
N ASN A 183 11.87 -5.29 -19.79
CA ASN A 183 13.15 -4.61 -19.99
C ASN A 183 13.88 -4.25 -18.69
N VAL A 184 13.40 -4.70 -17.52
CA VAL A 184 14.06 -4.54 -16.22
C VAL A 184 14.35 -5.91 -15.60
N ASP A 185 15.34 -5.98 -14.73
CA ASP A 185 15.79 -7.19 -14.03
C ASP A 185 15.31 -7.25 -12.56
N PHE A 186 14.52 -6.29 -12.14
CA PHE A 186 13.91 -6.20 -10.82
C PHE A 186 12.37 -6.27 -10.90
N PRO A 187 11.68 -6.65 -9.81
CA PRO A 187 10.22 -6.77 -9.82
C PRO A 187 9.53 -5.42 -9.99
N ILE A 188 8.54 -5.39 -10.89
CA ILE A 188 7.55 -4.31 -11.01
C ILE A 188 6.30 -4.74 -10.26
N LEU A 189 5.86 -3.88 -9.35
CA LEU A 189 4.63 -4.02 -8.60
C LEU A 189 3.65 -2.91 -9.02
N VAL A 190 2.35 -3.17 -8.89
CA VAL A 190 1.32 -2.16 -9.19
C VAL A 190 0.47 -1.93 -7.95
N LYS A 191 0.08 -0.69 -7.70
CA LYS A 191 -0.85 -0.31 -6.63
C LYS A 191 -1.86 0.72 -7.11
N GLU A 192 -3.05 0.68 -6.56
CA GLU A 192 -3.98 1.81 -6.60
C GLU A 192 -3.69 2.75 -5.40
N VAL A 193 -4.44 3.83 -5.25
CA VAL A 193 -4.20 4.84 -4.21
C VAL A 193 -5.39 5.06 -3.27
N GLY A 194 -6.43 4.22 -3.36
CA GLY A 194 -7.59 4.27 -2.45
C GLY A 194 -8.93 3.96 -3.10
N CYS A 195 -8.96 3.56 -4.39
CA CYS A 195 -10.20 3.22 -5.10
C CYS A 195 -10.32 1.73 -5.44
N GLY A 196 -9.30 0.91 -5.17
CA GLY A 196 -9.31 -0.52 -5.43
C GLY A 196 -9.01 -0.89 -6.88
N ILE A 197 -8.65 -2.16 -7.08
CA ILE A 197 -8.36 -2.75 -8.39
C ILE A 197 -9.45 -3.74 -8.74
N ALA A 198 -10.00 -3.61 -9.96
CA ALA A 198 -10.96 -4.56 -10.49
C ALA A 198 -10.25 -5.88 -10.88
N PRO A 199 -10.91 -7.06 -10.73
CA PRO A 199 -10.29 -8.36 -11.00
C PRO A 199 -9.81 -8.50 -12.45
N GLN A 200 -10.51 -7.91 -13.43
CA GLN A 200 -10.09 -7.92 -14.83
C GLN A 200 -8.75 -7.22 -15.03
N LEU A 201 -8.53 -6.07 -14.36
CA LEU A 201 -7.27 -5.36 -14.42
C LEU A 201 -6.17 -6.16 -13.72
N ALA A 202 -6.45 -6.80 -12.60
CA ALA A 202 -5.48 -7.64 -11.90
C ALA A 202 -4.94 -8.77 -12.79
N VAL A 203 -5.81 -9.46 -13.52
CA VAL A 203 -5.43 -10.50 -14.48
C VAL A 203 -4.59 -9.92 -15.64
N GLU A 204 -4.97 -8.76 -16.18
CA GLU A 204 -4.20 -8.11 -17.22
C GLU A 204 -2.79 -7.67 -16.77
N LEU A 205 -2.65 -7.22 -15.53
CA LEU A 205 -1.35 -6.86 -14.95
C LEU A 205 -0.46 -8.09 -14.72
N GLU A 206 -1.03 -9.18 -14.20
CA GLU A 206 -0.34 -10.46 -13.99
C GLU A 206 0.22 -10.99 -15.32
N ARG A 207 -0.61 -11.04 -16.37
CA ARG A 207 -0.20 -11.51 -17.72
C ARG A 207 0.93 -10.68 -18.33
N ARG A 208 1.06 -9.41 -17.94
CA ARG A 208 2.09 -8.48 -18.39
C ARG A 208 3.34 -8.48 -17.49
N GLY A 209 3.49 -9.48 -16.62
CA GLY A 209 4.69 -9.69 -15.82
C GLY A 209 4.80 -8.83 -14.57
N VAL A 210 3.73 -8.15 -14.14
CA VAL A 210 3.66 -7.51 -12.82
C VAL A 210 3.80 -8.60 -11.75
N ARG A 211 4.65 -8.37 -10.74
CA ARG A 211 5.05 -9.41 -9.78
C ARG A 211 4.25 -9.40 -8.48
N ALA A 212 3.56 -8.32 -8.17
CA ALA A 212 2.63 -8.21 -7.04
C ALA A 212 1.67 -7.05 -7.26
N ILE A 213 0.48 -7.15 -6.68
CA ILE A 213 -0.55 -6.11 -6.76
C ILE A 213 -0.95 -5.69 -5.35
N ASP A 214 -0.89 -4.39 -5.06
CA ASP A 214 -1.51 -3.77 -3.89
C ASP A 214 -2.86 -3.18 -4.32
N ILE A 215 -3.94 -3.78 -3.83
CA ILE A 215 -5.30 -3.41 -4.26
C ILE A 215 -5.69 -1.99 -3.85
N SER A 216 -5.13 -1.46 -2.77
CA SER A 216 -5.41 -0.13 -2.21
C SER A 216 -6.87 0.31 -2.36
N GLY A 217 -7.76 -0.42 -1.68
CA GLY A 217 -9.20 -0.29 -1.87
C GLY A 217 -9.82 0.89 -1.13
N ALA A 218 -11.12 1.09 -1.37
CA ALA A 218 -11.91 2.12 -0.72
C ALA A 218 -12.21 1.77 0.76
N GLY A 219 -12.44 2.80 1.56
CA GLY A 219 -12.64 2.72 3.03
C GLY A 219 -11.48 3.31 3.84
N GLY A 220 -10.44 3.81 3.16
CA GLY A 220 -9.31 4.50 3.76
C GLY A 220 -9.27 5.99 3.43
N THR A 221 -8.10 6.49 3.08
CA THR A 221 -7.87 7.88 2.68
C THR A 221 -8.46 8.17 1.31
N SER A 222 -9.21 9.26 1.19
CA SER A 222 -9.75 9.77 -0.07
C SER A 222 -8.81 10.80 -0.68
N TRP A 223 -8.09 10.44 -1.73
CA TRP A 223 -7.29 11.40 -2.50
C TRP A 223 -8.17 12.45 -3.18
N ALA A 224 -9.41 12.11 -3.57
CA ALA A 224 -10.36 13.08 -4.08
C ALA A 224 -10.70 14.16 -3.04
N SER A 225 -10.85 13.79 -1.74
CA SER A 225 -11.04 14.77 -0.66
C SER A 225 -9.80 15.63 -0.43
N ILE A 226 -8.60 15.06 -0.50
CA ILE A 226 -7.34 15.83 -0.39
C ILE A 226 -7.26 16.86 -1.51
N GLU A 227 -7.48 16.48 -2.75
CA GLU A 227 -7.43 17.40 -3.89
C GLU A 227 -8.58 18.42 -3.86
N ALA A 228 -9.76 18.06 -3.34
CA ALA A 228 -10.85 19.02 -3.12
C ALA A 228 -10.47 20.13 -2.14
N LEU A 229 -9.78 19.77 -1.04
CA LEU A 229 -9.28 20.73 -0.04
C LEU A 229 -8.19 21.66 -0.62
N ARG A 230 -7.38 21.17 -1.56
CA ARG A 230 -6.35 21.95 -2.27
C ARG A 230 -6.91 22.82 -3.37
N ALA A 231 -8.06 22.45 -3.94
CA ALA A 231 -8.58 23.10 -5.14
C ALA A 231 -9.00 24.54 -4.87
N THR A 232 -8.45 25.47 -5.66
CA THR A 232 -8.89 26.88 -5.72
C THR A 232 -10.06 27.06 -6.70
N ASP A 233 -10.17 26.21 -7.73
CA ASP A 233 -11.31 26.16 -8.66
C ASP A 233 -12.51 25.46 -7.99
N PRO A 234 -13.67 26.17 -7.86
CA PRO A 234 -14.88 25.60 -7.27
C PRO A 234 -15.39 24.34 -7.99
N ARG A 235 -15.18 24.24 -9.30
CA ARG A 235 -15.59 23.05 -10.09
C ARG A 235 -14.75 21.85 -9.72
N LYS A 236 -13.43 22.00 -9.61
CA LYS A 236 -12.51 20.94 -9.16
C LYS A 236 -12.82 20.51 -7.73
N ARG A 237 -13.04 21.47 -6.83
CA ARG A 237 -13.48 21.19 -5.46
C ARG A 237 -14.75 20.34 -5.44
N ARG A 238 -15.77 20.76 -6.18
CA ARG A 238 -17.05 20.03 -6.27
C ARG A 238 -16.87 18.60 -6.81
N LEU A 239 -16.03 18.40 -7.82
CA LEU A 239 -15.72 17.05 -8.33
C LEU A 239 -15.08 16.18 -7.23
N GLY A 240 -14.08 16.69 -6.52
CA GLY A 240 -13.45 15.93 -5.44
C GLY A 240 -14.42 15.58 -4.31
N GLU A 241 -15.34 16.48 -3.95
CA GLU A 241 -16.40 16.21 -2.96
C GLU A 241 -17.36 15.11 -3.42
N VAL A 242 -17.82 15.17 -4.67
CA VAL A 242 -18.76 14.17 -5.24
C VAL A 242 -18.14 12.78 -5.28
N PHE A 243 -16.87 12.68 -5.67
CA PHE A 243 -16.17 11.42 -5.81
C PHE A 243 -15.36 11.01 -4.57
N SER A 244 -15.55 11.69 -3.44
CA SER A 244 -14.80 11.44 -2.20
C SER A 244 -14.95 10.01 -1.64
N ASN A 245 -16.04 9.33 -1.98
CA ASN A 245 -16.33 7.95 -1.57
C ASN A 245 -16.35 6.96 -2.76
N TRP A 246 -15.73 7.32 -3.87
CA TRP A 246 -15.67 6.46 -5.05
C TRP A 246 -14.62 5.36 -4.88
N GLY A 247 -15.01 4.12 -5.18
CA GLY A 247 -14.08 2.98 -5.21
C GLY A 247 -14.75 1.65 -4.87
N ILE A 248 -13.97 0.57 -5.00
CA ILE A 248 -14.32 -0.78 -4.58
C ILE A 248 -13.83 -0.95 -3.13
N PRO A 249 -14.68 -1.29 -2.15
CA PRO A 249 -14.24 -1.56 -0.79
C PRO A 249 -13.08 -2.54 -0.73
N SER A 250 -12.11 -2.30 0.15
CA SER A 250 -10.84 -3.05 0.20
C SER A 250 -11.03 -4.56 0.30
N ALA A 251 -11.88 -5.03 1.21
CA ALA A 251 -12.13 -6.47 1.39
C ALA A 251 -12.76 -7.10 0.13
N LEU A 252 -13.64 -6.36 -0.56
CA LEU A 252 -14.26 -6.82 -1.81
C LEU A 252 -13.25 -6.86 -2.96
N SER A 253 -12.47 -5.79 -3.15
CA SER A 253 -11.42 -5.73 -4.18
C SER A 253 -10.41 -6.87 -4.00
N LEU A 254 -9.96 -7.09 -2.75
CA LEU A 254 -9.03 -8.18 -2.40
C LEU A 254 -9.62 -9.56 -2.78
N LYS A 255 -10.84 -9.85 -2.31
CA LYS A 255 -11.51 -11.12 -2.57
C LYS A 255 -11.65 -11.39 -4.06
N LEU A 256 -12.19 -10.42 -4.82
CA LEU A 256 -12.37 -10.54 -6.27
C LEU A 256 -11.04 -10.73 -7.02
N CYS A 257 -9.99 -10.03 -6.62
CA CYS A 257 -8.66 -10.20 -7.22
C CYS A 257 -8.08 -11.57 -6.88
N ARG A 258 -8.23 -12.06 -5.62
CA ARG A 258 -7.74 -13.38 -5.22
C ARG A 258 -8.43 -14.51 -6.00
N GLU A 259 -9.73 -14.42 -6.19
CA GLU A 259 -10.51 -15.39 -6.97
C GLU A 259 -10.14 -15.41 -8.47
N ALA A 260 -9.65 -14.28 -9.02
CA ALA A 260 -9.31 -14.15 -10.43
C ALA A 260 -7.86 -14.47 -10.78
N LEU A 261 -6.95 -14.35 -9.81
CA LEU A 261 -5.50 -14.51 -9.99
C LEU A 261 -5.06 -15.95 -9.70
N PRO A 262 -3.94 -16.41 -10.29
CA PRO A 262 -3.36 -17.71 -9.97
C PRO A 262 -3.09 -17.88 -8.48
N GLU A 263 -3.17 -19.13 -8.01
CA GLU A 263 -2.79 -19.47 -6.64
C GLU A 263 -1.33 -19.06 -6.36
N GLY A 264 -1.10 -18.48 -5.18
CA GLY A 264 0.23 -18.00 -4.80
C GLY A 264 0.70 -16.71 -5.48
N TYR A 265 -0.10 -16.08 -6.34
CA TYR A 265 0.25 -14.76 -6.86
C TYR A 265 0.21 -13.72 -5.74
N PRO A 266 1.30 -12.92 -5.52
CA PRO A 266 1.39 -12.02 -4.40
C PRO A 266 0.37 -10.88 -4.45
N LEU A 267 -0.53 -10.83 -3.43
CA LEU A 267 -1.50 -9.76 -3.24
C LEU A 267 -1.22 -9.00 -1.93
N ILE A 268 -1.25 -7.68 -2.01
CA ILE A 268 -1.12 -6.78 -0.88
C ILE A 268 -2.48 -6.13 -0.63
N ALA A 269 -2.96 -6.20 0.60
CA ALA A 269 -4.16 -5.52 1.04
C ALA A 269 -3.81 -4.16 1.64
N SER A 270 -4.38 -3.09 1.11
CA SER A 270 -4.31 -1.76 1.72
C SER A 270 -5.59 -0.96 1.48
N GLY A 271 -5.70 0.21 2.10
CA GLY A 271 -6.92 1.01 2.06
C GLY A 271 -7.89 0.64 3.19
N GLY A 272 -8.02 1.51 4.18
CA GLY A 272 -8.95 1.35 5.31
C GLY A 272 -8.54 0.35 6.39
N ILE A 273 -7.40 -0.31 6.28
CA ILE A 273 -6.83 -1.14 7.36
C ILE A 273 -6.36 -0.21 8.49
N ARG A 274 -6.78 -0.50 9.73
CA ARG A 274 -6.48 0.32 10.91
C ARG A 274 -5.94 -0.49 12.08
N THR A 275 -6.25 -1.77 12.16
CA THR A 275 -5.91 -2.67 13.27
C THR A 275 -5.21 -3.93 12.77
N GLY A 276 -4.50 -4.63 13.68
CA GLY A 276 -3.96 -5.96 13.38
C GLY A 276 -5.04 -7.00 13.14
N LEU A 277 -6.24 -6.80 13.70
CA LEU A 277 -7.39 -7.67 13.38
C LEU A 277 -7.84 -7.51 11.91
N ASP A 278 -7.82 -6.28 11.37
CA ASP A 278 -8.09 -6.06 9.94
C ASP A 278 -7.03 -6.74 9.08
N VAL A 279 -5.75 -6.64 9.48
CA VAL A 279 -4.64 -7.36 8.81
C VAL A 279 -4.90 -8.86 8.81
N ALA A 280 -5.21 -9.46 9.97
CA ALA A 280 -5.46 -10.88 10.07
C ALA A 280 -6.63 -11.32 9.16
N LYS A 281 -7.71 -10.54 9.11
CA LYS A 281 -8.84 -10.78 8.20
C LYS A 281 -8.43 -10.67 6.73
N ALA A 282 -7.61 -9.66 6.38
CA ALA A 282 -7.11 -9.50 5.02
C ALA A 282 -6.25 -10.71 4.58
N ILE A 283 -5.38 -11.20 5.45
CA ILE A 283 -4.57 -12.42 5.19
C ILE A 283 -5.49 -13.63 4.99
N ALA A 284 -6.46 -13.85 5.86
CA ALA A 284 -7.42 -14.95 5.74
C ALA A 284 -8.34 -14.82 4.50
N LEU A 285 -8.52 -13.60 3.96
CA LEU A 285 -9.21 -13.34 2.68
C LEU A 285 -8.32 -13.55 1.45
N GLY A 286 -7.05 -13.90 1.64
CA GLY A 286 -6.11 -14.25 0.57
C GLY A 286 -5.05 -13.20 0.25
N ALA A 287 -4.85 -12.20 1.10
CA ALA A 287 -3.69 -11.33 0.99
C ALA A 287 -2.42 -12.04 1.48
N ASP A 288 -1.27 -11.69 0.88
CA ASP A 288 0.05 -12.11 1.35
C ASP A 288 0.65 -11.09 2.31
N MET A 289 0.27 -9.84 2.16
CA MET A 289 0.73 -8.69 2.92
C MET A 289 -0.42 -7.74 3.20
N ALA A 290 -0.28 -6.94 4.26
CA ALA A 290 -1.08 -5.73 4.45
C ALA A 290 -0.17 -4.49 4.45
N ALA A 291 -0.65 -3.36 3.91
CA ALA A 291 0.16 -2.15 3.81
C ALA A 291 -0.51 -0.95 4.50
N PHE A 292 0.34 -0.13 5.13
CA PHE A 292 -0.03 1.08 5.84
C PHE A 292 0.63 2.31 5.21
N ALA A 293 -0.15 3.36 4.95
CA ALA A 293 0.33 4.68 4.55
C ALA A 293 -0.11 5.75 5.57
N MET A 294 -1.31 6.30 5.43
CA MET A 294 -1.81 7.41 6.24
C MET A 294 -1.69 7.19 7.77
N PRO A 295 -1.98 6.00 8.34
CA PRO A 295 -1.81 5.76 9.78
C PRO A 295 -0.38 5.95 10.28
N LEU A 296 0.62 5.77 9.42
CA LEU A 296 2.03 5.96 9.76
C LEU A 296 2.48 7.42 9.64
N LEU A 297 1.71 8.30 9.00
CA LEU A 297 2.15 9.68 8.74
C LEU A 297 2.39 10.45 10.05
N ALA A 298 1.44 10.45 10.96
CA ALA A 298 1.57 11.16 12.24
C ALA A 298 2.68 10.58 13.14
N PRO A 299 2.83 9.25 13.33
CA PRO A 299 4.01 8.68 13.99
C PRO A 299 5.33 9.09 13.32
N ALA A 300 5.42 9.01 11.99
CA ALA A 300 6.64 9.29 11.24
C ALA A 300 7.09 10.76 11.30
N THR A 301 6.17 11.70 11.55
CA THR A 301 6.54 13.09 11.82
C THR A 301 7.09 13.32 13.22
N LYS A 302 6.89 12.37 14.15
CA LYS A 302 7.34 12.48 15.54
C LYS A 302 8.74 11.88 15.76
N SER A 303 8.88 10.57 15.52
CA SER A 303 10.13 9.85 15.72
C SER A 303 10.06 8.42 15.16
N THR A 304 11.22 7.80 14.99
CA THR A 304 11.38 6.36 14.70
C THR A 304 10.66 5.51 15.75
N GLN A 305 10.81 5.83 17.04
CA GLN A 305 10.18 5.05 18.10
C GLN A 305 8.66 5.06 18.00
N ALA A 306 8.05 6.20 17.66
CA ALA A 306 6.59 6.30 17.47
C ALA A 306 6.10 5.42 16.31
N VAL A 307 6.91 5.24 15.26
CA VAL A 307 6.60 4.33 14.14
C VAL A 307 6.74 2.87 14.61
N ILE A 308 7.81 2.55 15.33
CA ILE A 308 8.04 1.21 15.89
C ILE A 308 6.89 0.84 16.84
N ASP A 309 6.51 1.73 17.75
CA ASP A 309 5.43 1.49 18.72
C ASP A 309 4.11 1.19 18.01
N PHE A 310 3.77 1.98 16.98
CA PHE A 310 2.56 1.76 16.18
C PHE A 310 2.58 0.39 15.49
N LEU A 311 3.68 0.07 14.79
CA LEU A 311 3.78 -1.20 14.05
C LEU A 311 3.85 -2.41 14.99
N THR A 312 4.51 -2.29 16.15
CA THR A 312 4.55 -3.34 17.17
C THR A 312 3.15 -3.62 17.73
N GLN A 313 2.37 -2.57 18.00
CA GLN A 313 0.97 -2.75 18.41
C GLN A 313 0.15 -3.51 17.36
N ILE A 314 0.28 -3.16 16.08
CA ILE A 314 -0.36 -3.91 14.99
C ILE A 314 0.07 -5.38 14.98
N MET A 315 1.38 -5.65 15.15
CA MET A 315 1.92 -7.02 15.19
C MET A 315 1.36 -7.81 16.39
N ASP A 316 1.22 -7.20 17.54
CA ASP A 316 0.64 -7.83 18.73
C ASP A 316 -0.85 -8.15 18.53
N GLU A 317 -1.60 -7.24 17.92
CA GLU A 317 -3.00 -7.46 17.56
C GLU A 317 -3.16 -8.63 16.56
N ILE A 318 -2.25 -8.77 15.58
CA ILE A 318 -2.23 -9.92 14.66
C ILE A 318 -1.96 -11.21 15.43
N ARG A 319 -0.97 -11.24 16.36
CA ARG A 319 -0.67 -12.41 17.18
C ARG A 319 -1.88 -12.86 18.00
N VAL A 320 -2.57 -11.91 18.62
CA VAL A 320 -3.79 -12.21 19.40
C VAL A 320 -4.89 -12.77 18.49
N ALA A 321 -5.12 -12.17 17.31
CA ALA A 321 -6.11 -12.69 16.36
C ALA A 321 -5.77 -14.11 15.90
N MET A 322 -4.50 -14.40 15.58
CA MET A 322 -4.02 -15.72 15.19
C MET A 322 -4.19 -16.73 16.32
N PHE A 323 -3.80 -16.38 17.54
CA PHE A 323 -3.96 -17.23 18.73
C PHE A 323 -5.43 -17.62 18.94
N LEU A 324 -6.35 -16.65 18.90
CA LEU A 324 -7.78 -16.86 19.06
C LEU A 324 -8.45 -17.59 17.88
N ALA A 325 -7.80 -17.58 16.72
CA ALA A 325 -8.23 -18.32 15.53
C ALA A 325 -7.59 -19.72 15.39
N GLY A 326 -6.64 -20.07 16.28
CA GLY A 326 -5.95 -21.36 16.26
C GLY A 326 -4.83 -21.46 15.21
N ALA A 327 -4.30 -20.34 14.70
CA ALA A 327 -3.25 -20.30 13.70
C ALA A 327 -1.89 -19.94 14.32
N ARG A 328 -0.86 -20.80 14.16
CA ARG A 328 0.51 -20.55 14.64
C ARG A 328 1.38 -19.81 13.65
N THR A 329 1.06 -19.91 12.36
CA THR A 329 1.84 -19.29 11.26
C THR A 329 0.95 -18.50 10.32
N ILE A 330 1.55 -17.59 9.53
CA ILE A 330 0.82 -16.84 8.50
C ILE A 330 0.18 -17.77 7.46
N ASP A 331 0.83 -18.88 7.10
CA ASP A 331 0.25 -19.86 6.17
C ASP A 331 -0.98 -20.55 6.75
N GLN A 332 -1.00 -20.83 8.06
CA GLN A 332 -2.21 -21.34 8.72
C GLN A 332 -3.31 -20.30 8.76
N LEU A 333 -2.96 -19.01 9.02
CA LEU A 333 -3.92 -17.92 9.01
C LEU A 333 -4.57 -17.73 7.64
N LYS A 334 -3.83 -17.85 6.54
CA LYS A 334 -4.37 -17.83 5.17
C LYS A 334 -5.45 -18.88 4.91
N ASN A 335 -5.34 -20.02 5.59
CA ASN A 335 -6.29 -21.12 5.46
C ASN A 335 -7.38 -21.12 6.55
N THR A 336 -7.44 -20.08 7.40
CA THR A 336 -8.42 -19.98 8.47
C THR A 336 -9.76 -19.47 7.92
N PRO A 337 -10.87 -20.19 8.10
CA PRO A 337 -12.16 -19.77 7.58
C PRO A 337 -12.71 -18.54 8.30
N LEU A 338 -13.38 -17.67 7.56
CA LEU A 338 -14.06 -16.48 8.05
C LEU A 338 -15.57 -16.63 7.96
N LEU A 339 -16.29 -16.16 8.98
CA LEU A 339 -17.73 -15.95 8.96
C LEU A 339 -18.03 -14.65 8.20
N ILE A 340 -19.09 -14.63 7.39
CA ILE A 340 -19.57 -13.44 6.68
C ILE A 340 -20.93 -13.07 7.24
N GLY A 341 -21.07 -11.87 7.80
CA GLY A 341 -22.34 -11.40 8.39
C GLY A 341 -22.92 -12.35 9.46
N GLY A 342 -22.06 -13.08 10.17
CA GLY A 342 -22.46 -14.07 11.19
C GLY A 342 -22.94 -15.43 10.62
N GLN A 343 -22.84 -15.64 9.30
CA GLN A 343 -23.18 -16.91 8.66
C GLN A 343 -21.94 -17.77 8.42
N THR A 344 -22.05 -19.08 8.68
CA THR A 344 -21.00 -20.06 8.40
C THR A 344 -20.79 -20.21 6.89
N PRO A 345 -19.53 -20.24 6.42
CA PRO A 345 -19.26 -20.69 5.04
C PRO A 345 -19.82 -22.08 4.81
N ASN A 346 -20.32 -22.35 3.62
CA ASN A 346 -20.86 -23.67 3.25
C ASN A 346 -19.84 -24.83 3.40
N THR A 347 -18.56 -24.53 3.49
CA THR A 347 -17.44 -25.47 3.64
C THR A 347 -17.27 -26.06 5.04
N LEU A 348 -18.02 -25.60 6.06
CA LEU A 348 -17.99 -26.16 7.43
C LEU A 348 -19.12 -27.17 7.67
N LYS A 349 -19.78 -27.68 6.62
CA LYS A 349 -20.90 -28.62 6.73
C LYS A 349 -20.49 -30.09 6.54
N ASP A 350 -19.20 -30.40 6.40
CA ASP A 350 -18.68 -31.77 6.28
C ASP A 350 -17.82 -32.17 7.48
#